data_79cba18a21d0c63d0168c63868cae77e
#
_entry.id   79cba18a21d0c63d0168c63868cae77e
#
_cell.length_a   1.000
_cell.length_b   1.000
_cell.length_c   1.000
_cell.angle_alpha   90.00
_cell.angle_beta   90.00
_cell.angle_gamma   90.00
#
_symmetry.space_group_name_H-M   'P 1'
#
loop_
_entity.id
_entity.type
_entity.pdbx_description
1 polymer ?
#
loop_
_entity_poly.entity_id
_entity_poly.type
_entity_poly.pdbx_seq_one_letter_code
_entity_poly.pdbx_strand_id
1 'polypeptide(L)'
;IKTTLDSRAQQSAVDAINKLTPSPAPSNLHTALVAIRPGTGEVVAMYGGKDYVVRQLNDATQSIALAGSTFKPFALVAGLEAGIPLTSMWNGDTPQTFDDLGKPYIVDNYGGEGWGQISLMTATQHSVNTVYVPLGIKAGMDKVVDVARRAGIPESVAMMPTPSVVLGVASPHVIDVANSYATFAANGIYSKPYMIAQVIGPNKGVLYEGKPQTQEVFNKDVMADL
;
A
#
# COMPACT_ATOMS: atom_id res chain seq x y z
N ILE A 1 -1.80 30.06 5.50
CA ILE A 1 -1.35 28.71 5.03
C ILE A 1 -2.33 28.26 3.96
N LYS A 2 -1.80 27.85 2.81
CA LYS A 2 -2.55 27.16 1.76
C LYS A 2 -2.13 25.68 1.76
N THR A 3 -3.10 24.78 1.76
CA THR A 3 -2.87 23.34 1.72
C THR A 3 -3.09 22.76 0.33
N THR A 4 -2.69 21.50 0.11
CA THR A 4 -2.96 20.72 -1.10
C THR A 4 -4.34 20.08 -1.08
N LEU A 5 -5.05 20.15 0.07
CA LEU A 5 -6.38 19.52 0.22
C LEU A 5 -7.38 20.11 -0.79
N ASP A 6 -8.06 19.22 -1.50
CA ASP A 6 -9.19 19.54 -2.37
C ASP A 6 -10.49 19.37 -1.60
N SER A 7 -11.31 20.42 -1.54
CA SER A 7 -12.52 20.42 -0.73
C SER A 7 -13.55 19.36 -1.17
N ARG A 8 -13.65 19.07 -2.47
CA ARG A 8 -14.56 18.03 -2.98
C ARG A 8 -14.05 16.64 -2.67
N ALA A 9 -12.75 16.42 -2.86
CA ALA A 9 -12.13 15.13 -2.49
C ALA A 9 -12.25 14.86 -0.99
N GLN A 10 -12.00 15.87 -0.15
CA GLN A 10 -12.14 15.78 1.30
C GLN A 10 -13.60 15.48 1.71
N GLN A 11 -14.58 16.18 1.13
CA GLN A 11 -15.99 15.93 1.42
C GLN A 11 -16.39 14.52 0.99
N SER A 12 -15.98 14.08 -0.21
CA SER A 12 -16.25 12.73 -0.71
C SER A 12 -15.66 11.65 0.20
N ALA A 13 -14.46 11.87 0.76
CA ALA A 13 -13.85 10.96 1.73
C ALA A 13 -14.69 10.84 3.01
N VAL A 14 -15.11 11.97 3.57
CA VAL A 14 -15.98 12.01 4.78
C VAL A 14 -17.31 11.33 4.51
N ASP A 15 -17.95 11.63 3.38
CA ASP A 15 -19.24 11.05 3.00
C ASP A 15 -19.14 9.52 2.82
N ALA A 16 -18.08 9.05 2.17
CA ALA A 16 -17.83 7.61 1.98
C ALA A 16 -17.68 6.89 3.33
N ILE A 17 -16.87 7.43 4.24
CA ILE A 17 -16.69 6.88 5.59
C ILE A 17 -18.03 6.83 6.33
N ASN A 18 -18.79 7.94 6.35
CA ASN A 18 -20.08 8.00 7.05
C ASN A 18 -21.10 7.02 6.47
N LYS A 19 -21.11 6.83 5.15
CA LYS A 19 -22.06 5.95 4.46
C LYS A 19 -21.71 4.47 4.61
N LEU A 20 -20.42 4.12 4.62
CA LEU A 20 -19.97 2.73 4.53
C LEU A 20 -19.56 2.15 5.89
N THR A 21 -19.36 2.97 6.91
CA THR A 21 -19.09 2.46 8.27
C THR A 21 -20.29 1.66 8.75
N PRO A 22 -20.11 0.41 9.24
CA PRO A 22 -21.19 -0.41 9.76
C PRO A 22 -21.99 0.32 10.88
N SER A 23 -23.29 0.10 10.94
CA SER A 23 -24.12 0.64 12.02
C SER A 23 -24.91 -0.50 12.67
N PRO A 24 -24.74 -0.79 13.98
CA PRO A 24 -23.75 -0.14 14.86
C PRO A 24 -22.31 -0.52 14.51
N ALA A 25 -21.40 0.44 14.62
CA ALA A 25 -19.97 0.18 14.45
C ALA A 25 -19.43 -0.56 15.68
N PRO A 26 -18.54 -1.56 15.50
CA PRO A 26 -17.79 -2.12 16.62
C PRO A 26 -17.03 -1.02 17.39
N SER A 27 -17.01 -1.10 18.71
CA SER A 27 -16.42 -0.05 19.58
C SER A 27 -14.92 0.16 19.35
N ASN A 28 -14.23 -0.83 18.81
CA ASN A 28 -12.80 -0.82 18.48
C ASN A 28 -12.53 -0.60 16.99
N LEU A 29 -13.55 -0.30 16.19
CA LEU A 29 -13.37 -0.01 14.76
C LEU A 29 -12.78 1.39 14.59
N HIS A 30 -11.59 1.46 14.02
CA HIS A 30 -10.95 2.69 13.60
C HIS A 30 -10.88 2.73 12.08
N THR A 31 -11.15 3.88 11.51
CA THR A 31 -11.19 4.07 10.06
C THR A 31 -10.34 5.25 9.68
N ALA A 32 -9.51 5.08 8.65
CA ALA A 32 -8.74 6.16 8.06
C ALA A 32 -8.80 6.09 6.54
N LEU A 33 -8.62 7.25 5.90
CA LEU A 33 -8.54 7.36 4.45
C LEU A 33 -7.52 8.43 4.08
N VAL A 34 -6.68 8.13 3.08
CA VAL A 34 -5.77 9.10 2.46
C VAL A 34 -5.90 9.01 0.96
N ALA A 35 -5.99 10.17 0.31
CA ALA A 35 -5.91 10.28 -1.15
C ALA A 35 -4.70 11.15 -1.51
N ILE A 36 -3.80 10.59 -2.34
CA ILE A 36 -2.58 11.24 -2.80
C ILE A 36 -2.64 11.37 -4.32
N ARG A 37 -2.29 12.53 -4.85
CA ARG A 37 -2.20 12.75 -6.29
C ARG A 37 -0.96 12.05 -6.84
N PRO A 38 -1.10 11.06 -7.75
CA PRO A 38 0.04 10.40 -8.36
C PRO A 38 0.97 11.39 -9.07
N GLY A 39 2.28 11.16 -9.00
CA GLY A 39 3.30 11.95 -9.67
C GLY A 39 3.62 13.29 -9.00
N THR A 40 2.80 13.78 -8.05
CA THR A 40 3.09 15.04 -7.34
C THR A 40 3.30 14.86 -5.83
N GLY A 41 2.69 13.85 -5.21
CA GLY A 41 2.72 13.63 -3.76
C GLY A 41 1.78 14.55 -2.97
N GLU A 42 0.94 15.35 -3.63
CA GLU A 42 -0.06 16.18 -2.97
C GLU A 42 -1.09 15.32 -2.25
N VAL A 43 -1.21 15.47 -0.93
CA VAL A 43 -2.31 14.87 -0.18
C VAL A 43 -3.55 15.72 -0.43
N VAL A 44 -4.52 15.17 -1.18
CA VAL A 44 -5.74 15.89 -1.60
C VAL A 44 -6.92 15.63 -0.68
N ALA A 45 -6.91 14.52 0.08
CA ALA A 45 -7.87 14.24 1.16
C ALA A 45 -7.22 13.41 2.25
N MET A 46 -7.61 13.65 3.50
CA MET A 46 -7.20 12.84 4.64
C MET A 46 -8.31 12.80 5.67
N TYR A 47 -8.67 11.60 6.08
CA TYR A 47 -9.56 11.34 7.20
C TYR A 47 -8.80 10.50 8.24
N GLY A 48 -8.55 11.05 9.40
CA GLY A 48 -7.76 10.41 10.46
C GLY A 48 -8.55 10.00 11.69
N GLY A 49 -9.89 10.00 11.61
CA GLY A 49 -10.78 9.66 12.71
C GLY A 49 -11.97 10.62 12.81
N LYS A 50 -13.00 10.21 13.56
CA LYS A 50 -14.30 10.90 13.61
C LYS A 50 -14.25 12.23 14.37
N ASP A 51 -13.54 12.23 15.51
CA ASP A 51 -13.52 13.38 16.41
C ASP A 51 -12.15 13.49 17.10
N TYR A 52 -11.40 14.51 16.73
CA TYR A 52 -10.07 14.77 17.27
C TYR A 52 -10.10 15.12 18.77
N VAL A 53 -11.16 15.73 19.25
CA VAL A 53 -11.28 16.13 20.67
C VAL A 53 -11.44 14.88 21.56
N VAL A 54 -12.17 13.89 21.06
CA VAL A 54 -12.38 12.61 21.77
C VAL A 54 -11.15 11.71 21.65
N ARG A 55 -10.53 11.67 20.46
CA ARG A 55 -9.36 10.84 20.18
C ARG A 55 -8.38 11.60 19.32
N GLN A 56 -7.28 12.05 19.93
CA GLN A 56 -6.27 12.89 19.30
C GLN A 56 -5.31 12.14 18.38
N LEU A 57 -5.39 10.79 18.32
CA LEU A 57 -4.58 9.98 17.42
C LEU A 57 -5.12 10.06 15.98
N ASN A 58 -4.28 10.47 15.03
CA ASN A 58 -4.63 10.46 13.62
C ASN A 58 -4.39 9.06 13.03
N ASP A 59 -5.47 8.32 12.74
CA ASP A 59 -5.39 6.95 12.24
C ASP A 59 -4.75 6.85 10.84
N ALA A 60 -4.72 7.94 10.08
CA ALA A 60 -4.09 7.94 8.76
C ALA A 60 -2.55 7.99 8.80
N THR A 61 -1.99 8.59 9.86
CA THR A 61 -0.54 8.90 9.92
C THR A 61 0.16 8.40 11.19
N GLN A 62 -0.58 7.92 12.19
CA GLN A 62 -0.04 7.53 13.49
C GLN A 62 -0.46 6.13 13.93
N SER A 63 -1.64 5.64 13.51
CA SER A 63 -2.02 4.24 13.73
C SER A 63 -1.36 3.32 12.73
N ILE A 64 -1.04 2.12 13.21
CA ILE A 64 -0.49 1.05 12.38
C ILE A 64 -1.48 -0.10 12.30
N ALA A 65 -1.51 -0.79 11.16
CA ALA A 65 -2.28 -2.01 10.96
C ALA A 65 -1.51 -2.94 10.02
N LEU A 66 -1.70 -4.25 10.18
CA LEU A 66 -1.17 -5.21 9.22
C LEU A 66 -1.65 -4.86 7.81
N ALA A 67 -0.73 -4.76 6.87
CA ALA A 67 -1.07 -4.42 5.48
C ALA A 67 -1.93 -5.50 4.81
N GLY A 68 -1.79 -6.76 5.25
CA GLY A 68 -2.52 -7.87 4.66
C GLY A 68 -2.28 -7.96 3.15
N SER A 69 -3.30 -8.38 2.40
CA SER A 69 -3.20 -8.56 0.95
C SER A 69 -2.92 -7.29 0.16
N THR A 70 -2.99 -6.11 0.76
CA THR A 70 -2.54 -4.87 0.11
C THR A 70 -1.03 -4.83 -0.10
N PHE A 71 -0.30 -5.76 0.51
CA PHE A 71 1.15 -5.91 0.32
C PHE A 71 1.52 -6.74 -0.93
N LYS A 72 0.62 -7.53 -1.46
CA LYS A 72 0.87 -8.41 -2.63
C LYS A 72 1.37 -7.68 -3.89
N PRO A 73 0.94 -6.46 -4.22
CA PRO A 73 1.50 -5.74 -5.36
C PRO A 73 3.01 -5.55 -5.31
N PHE A 74 3.63 -5.45 -4.12
CA PHE A 74 5.09 -5.37 -4.02
C PHE A 74 5.77 -6.68 -4.45
N ALA A 75 5.18 -7.84 -4.12
CA ALA A 75 5.66 -9.13 -4.59
C ALA A 75 5.41 -9.31 -6.11
N LEU A 76 4.29 -8.77 -6.62
CA LEU A 76 4.02 -8.79 -8.06
C LEU A 76 5.05 -7.96 -8.83
N VAL A 77 5.35 -6.73 -8.39
CA VAL A 77 6.39 -5.91 -9.00
C VAL A 77 7.75 -6.60 -8.96
N ALA A 78 8.13 -7.19 -7.82
CA ALA A 78 9.38 -7.96 -7.73
C ALA A 78 9.41 -9.14 -8.70
N GLY A 79 8.29 -9.83 -8.89
CA GLY A 79 8.13 -10.90 -9.87
C GLY A 79 8.27 -10.41 -11.30
N LEU A 80 7.61 -9.30 -11.65
CA LEU A 80 7.69 -8.68 -12.98
C LEU A 80 9.11 -8.19 -13.29
N GLU A 81 9.79 -7.54 -12.34
CA GLU A 81 11.22 -7.15 -12.47
C GLU A 81 12.14 -8.35 -12.64
N ALA A 82 11.78 -9.51 -12.07
CA ALA A 82 12.48 -10.79 -12.26
C ALA A 82 12.12 -11.50 -13.59
N GLY A 83 11.28 -10.89 -14.44
CA GLY A 83 10.84 -11.44 -15.72
C GLY A 83 9.79 -12.55 -15.63
N ILE A 84 9.05 -12.63 -14.52
CA ILE A 84 7.95 -13.59 -14.35
C ILE A 84 6.69 -12.98 -14.96
N PRO A 85 6.15 -13.51 -16.09
CA PRO A 85 5.01 -12.90 -16.76
C PRO A 85 3.70 -13.20 -16.03
N LEU A 86 2.70 -12.34 -16.22
CA LEU A 86 1.34 -12.51 -15.67
C LEU A 86 0.65 -13.79 -16.17
N THR A 87 1.08 -14.32 -17.33
CA THR A 87 0.59 -15.58 -17.90
C THR A 87 1.24 -16.82 -17.30
N SER A 88 2.26 -16.69 -16.44
CA SER A 88 2.90 -17.83 -15.78
C SER A 88 1.90 -18.61 -14.95
N MET A 89 2.03 -19.95 -14.98
CA MET A 89 1.11 -20.88 -14.31
C MET A 89 1.64 -21.28 -12.93
N TRP A 90 0.75 -21.32 -11.96
CA TRP A 90 1.04 -21.59 -10.56
C TRP A 90 0.02 -22.53 -9.94
N ASN A 91 0.44 -23.33 -8.97
CA ASN A 91 -0.48 -24.14 -8.19
C ASN A 91 -1.18 -23.26 -7.12
N GLY A 92 -2.50 -23.12 -7.23
CA GLY A 92 -3.35 -22.39 -6.28
C GLY A 92 -4.05 -23.27 -5.25
N ASP A 93 -3.74 -24.58 -5.18
CA ASP A 93 -4.34 -25.46 -4.18
C ASP A 93 -3.93 -25.06 -2.76
N THR A 94 -4.76 -25.42 -1.78
CA THR A 94 -4.58 -25.08 -0.37
C THR A 94 -4.84 -26.30 0.51
N PRO A 95 -4.13 -26.49 1.65
CA PRO A 95 -2.96 -25.71 2.09
C PRO A 95 -1.69 -26.03 1.31
N GLN A 96 -0.71 -25.13 1.32
CA GLN A 96 0.65 -25.41 0.87
C GLN A 96 1.65 -25.10 1.98
N THR A 97 2.78 -25.83 1.97
CA THR A 97 3.84 -25.64 2.97
C THR A 97 5.11 -25.15 2.27
N PHE A 98 5.68 -24.08 2.79
CA PHE A 98 6.93 -23.48 2.32
C PHE A 98 7.98 -23.52 3.44
N ASP A 99 9.24 -23.37 3.08
CA ASP A 99 10.32 -23.21 4.06
C ASP A 99 10.42 -21.74 4.50
N ASP A 100 10.44 -21.52 5.82
CA ASP A 100 10.72 -20.22 6.42
C ASP A 100 11.88 -20.38 7.42
N LEU A 101 13.10 -20.14 6.91
CA LEU A 101 14.34 -20.25 7.70
C LEU A 101 14.49 -21.63 8.40
N GLY A 102 14.19 -22.72 7.69
CA GLY A 102 14.28 -24.08 8.18
C GLY A 102 13.05 -24.52 8.99
N LYS A 103 11.96 -23.74 8.99
CA LYS A 103 10.70 -24.11 9.63
C LYS A 103 9.57 -24.20 8.61
N PRO A 104 8.63 -25.13 8.76
CA PRO A 104 7.48 -25.22 7.86
C PRO A 104 6.56 -24.01 8.08
N TYR A 105 6.29 -23.28 7.00
CA TYR A 105 5.31 -22.20 6.94
C TYR A 105 4.10 -22.67 6.12
N ILE A 106 3.00 -22.95 6.81
CA ILE A 106 1.75 -23.41 6.20
C ILE A 106 0.95 -22.19 5.75
N VAL A 107 0.52 -22.20 4.50
CA VAL A 107 -0.23 -21.09 3.86
C VAL A 107 -1.57 -21.63 3.39
N ASP A 108 -2.63 -20.99 3.83
CA ASP A 108 -3.99 -21.22 3.39
C ASP A 108 -4.52 -20.07 2.55
N ASN A 109 -5.39 -20.38 1.58
CA ASN A 109 -6.20 -19.38 0.89
C ASN A 109 -7.39 -18.96 1.76
N TYR A 110 -7.88 -17.75 1.52
CA TYR A 110 -9.07 -17.26 2.21
C TYR A 110 -10.24 -18.22 1.96
N GLY A 111 -10.94 -18.58 3.03
CA GLY A 111 -12.06 -19.53 2.98
C GLY A 111 -11.66 -20.98 2.70
N GLY A 112 -10.36 -21.33 2.62
CA GLY A 112 -9.91 -22.69 2.30
C GLY A 112 -10.14 -23.09 0.84
N GLU A 113 -10.26 -22.13 -0.08
CA GLU A 113 -10.58 -22.37 -1.48
C GLU A 113 -9.34 -22.79 -2.28
N GLY A 114 -9.40 -23.98 -2.89
CA GLY A 114 -8.38 -24.49 -3.84
C GLY A 114 -8.67 -24.01 -5.25
N TRP A 115 -7.61 -23.57 -5.98
CA TRP A 115 -7.72 -22.99 -7.31
C TRP A 115 -7.09 -23.85 -8.42
N GLY A 116 -6.43 -24.96 -8.07
CA GLY A 116 -5.68 -25.77 -9.05
C GLY A 116 -4.60 -24.96 -9.76
N GLN A 117 -4.36 -25.29 -11.04
CA GLN A 117 -3.38 -24.57 -11.88
C GLN A 117 -4.01 -23.29 -12.45
N ILE A 118 -3.55 -22.14 -12.02
CA ILE A 118 -4.04 -20.82 -12.46
C ILE A 118 -2.91 -19.90 -12.90
N SER A 119 -3.24 -18.92 -13.75
CA SER A 119 -2.28 -17.88 -14.15
C SER A 119 -2.00 -16.92 -12.97
N LEU A 120 -0.84 -16.27 -13.01
CA LEU A 120 -0.51 -15.20 -12.04
C LEU A 120 -1.55 -14.07 -12.10
N MET A 121 -2.07 -13.74 -13.28
CA MET A 121 -3.15 -12.76 -13.45
C MET A 121 -4.41 -13.18 -12.68
N THR A 122 -4.87 -14.43 -12.82
CA THR A 122 -6.02 -14.96 -12.08
C THR A 122 -5.75 -14.97 -10.57
N ALA A 123 -4.54 -15.39 -10.17
CA ALA A 123 -4.14 -15.38 -8.76
C ALA A 123 -4.13 -13.97 -8.15
N THR A 124 -3.78 -12.96 -8.95
CA THR A 124 -3.82 -11.54 -8.54
C THR A 124 -5.28 -11.09 -8.35
N GLN A 125 -6.14 -11.39 -9.32
CA GLN A 125 -7.56 -11.03 -9.27
C GLN A 125 -8.25 -11.59 -8.02
N HIS A 126 -7.91 -12.82 -7.61
CA HIS A 126 -8.52 -13.51 -6.48
C HIS A 126 -7.67 -13.48 -5.20
N SER A 127 -6.54 -12.76 -5.24
CA SER A 127 -5.66 -12.60 -4.06
C SER A 127 -5.19 -13.92 -3.45
N VAL A 128 -4.83 -14.91 -4.30
CA VAL A 128 -4.52 -16.28 -3.90
C VAL A 128 -3.19 -16.36 -3.15
N ASN A 129 -3.23 -16.65 -1.85
CA ASN A 129 -2.06 -16.65 -0.96
C ASN A 129 -1.02 -17.70 -1.40
N THR A 130 -1.49 -18.91 -1.74
CA THR A 130 -0.66 -20.06 -2.11
C THR A 130 0.07 -19.88 -3.44
N VAL A 131 -0.28 -18.85 -4.23
CA VAL A 131 0.47 -18.41 -5.42
C VAL A 131 1.42 -17.27 -5.07
N TYR A 132 0.99 -16.33 -4.25
CA TYR A 132 1.78 -15.14 -3.95
C TYR A 132 3.01 -15.41 -3.09
N VAL A 133 2.92 -16.35 -2.14
CA VAL A 133 4.07 -16.74 -1.31
C VAL A 133 5.19 -17.33 -2.19
N PRO A 134 4.97 -18.36 -3.02
CA PRO A 134 6.02 -18.88 -3.89
C PRO A 134 6.45 -17.89 -4.99
N LEU A 135 5.59 -16.96 -5.43
CA LEU A 135 6.01 -15.85 -6.29
C LEU A 135 7.09 -15.01 -5.63
N GLY A 136 6.85 -14.57 -4.40
CA GLY A 136 7.83 -13.79 -3.65
C GLY A 136 9.11 -14.57 -3.35
N ILE A 137 9.02 -15.87 -3.00
CA ILE A 137 10.20 -16.75 -2.83
C ILE A 137 11.02 -16.79 -4.14
N LYS A 138 10.35 -16.96 -5.28
CA LYS A 138 11.01 -17.04 -6.59
C LYS A 138 11.61 -15.70 -7.03
N ALA A 139 10.95 -14.59 -6.74
CA ALA A 139 11.46 -13.25 -7.04
C ALA A 139 12.61 -12.83 -6.10
N GLY A 140 12.63 -13.37 -4.88
CA GLY A 140 13.53 -13.01 -3.79
C GLY A 140 12.82 -12.15 -2.74
N MET A 141 12.78 -12.59 -1.48
CA MET A 141 12.11 -11.87 -0.41
C MET A 141 12.71 -10.51 -0.10
N ASP A 142 14.04 -10.39 -0.24
CA ASP A 142 14.79 -9.14 -0.19
C ASP A 142 14.35 -8.16 -1.29
N LYS A 143 14.04 -8.66 -2.48
CA LYS A 143 13.52 -7.86 -3.59
C LYS A 143 12.11 -7.35 -3.32
N VAL A 144 11.26 -8.17 -2.69
CA VAL A 144 9.92 -7.73 -2.28
C VAL A 144 10.00 -6.57 -1.28
N VAL A 145 10.90 -6.68 -0.29
CA VAL A 145 11.16 -5.60 0.68
C VAL A 145 11.74 -4.36 -0.01
N ASP A 146 12.70 -4.52 -0.93
CA ASP A 146 13.29 -3.42 -1.71
C ASP A 146 12.22 -2.69 -2.54
N VAL A 147 11.34 -3.42 -3.23
CA VAL A 147 10.21 -2.82 -3.96
C VAL A 147 9.32 -2.00 -3.04
N ALA A 148 8.97 -2.52 -1.86
CA ALA A 148 8.14 -1.78 -0.90
C ALA A 148 8.85 -0.48 -0.44
N ARG A 149 10.15 -0.52 -0.20
CA ARG A 149 10.96 0.67 0.14
C ARG A 149 10.98 1.70 -0.99
N ARG A 150 11.31 1.27 -2.20
CA ARG A 150 11.34 2.14 -3.38
C ARG A 150 9.96 2.75 -3.65
N ALA A 151 8.89 2.00 -3.44
CA ALA A 151 7.53 2.50 -3.60
C ALA A 151 7.14 3.57 -2.57
N GLY A 152 7.80 3.61 -1.39
CA GLY A 152 7.57 4.64 -0.39
C GLY A 152 7.23 4.17 1.02
N ILE A 153 7.27 2.85 1.30
CA ILE A 153 7.16 2.36 2.68
C ILE A 153 8.44 2.74 3.45
N PRO A 154 8.33 3.54 4.52
CA PRO A 154 9.50 4.11 5.20
C PRO A 154 10.33 3.07 5.97
N GLU A 155 11.61 3.37 6.21
CA GLU A 155 12.54 2.49 6.95
C GLU A 155 12.07 2.18 8.38
N SER A 156 11.26 3.06 8.97
CA SER A 156 10.70 2.85 10.31
C SER A 156 9.72 1.67 10.38
N VAL A 157 9.15 1.23 9.25
CA VAL A 157 8.31 0.04 9.19
C VAL A 157 9.18 -1.20 9.14
N ALA A 158 9.13 -2.04 10.16
CA ALA A 158 9.88 -3.29 10.19
C ALA A 158 9.36 -4.26 9.11
N MET A 159 10.26 -4.73 8.25
CA MET A 159 9.97 -5.72 7.21
C MET A 159 11.12 -6.73 7.18
N MET A 160 10.83 -7.96 7.57
CA MET A 160 11.80 -9.06 7.45
C MET A 160 11.60 -9.76 6.09
N PRO A 161 12.67 -10.10 5.36
CA PRO A 161 12.58 -10.79 4.08
C PRO A 161 12.25 -12.29 4.26
N THR A 162 11.09 -12.58 4.82
CA THR A 162 10.54 -13.92 5.06
C THR A 162 9.30 -14.17 4.19
N PRO A 163 8.89 -15.42 3.93
CA PRO A 163 7.73 -15.73 3.12
C PRO A 163 6.45 -15.02 3.54
N SER A 164 6.28 -14.76 4.84
CA SER A 164 5.11 -14.08 5.40
C SER A 164 5.02 -12.58 5.01
N VAL A 165 6.13 -11.92 4.62
CA VAL A 165 6.12 -10.50 4.24
C VAL A 165 5.18 -10.25 3.06
N VAL A 166 5.08 -11.21 2.13
CA VAL A 166 4.19 -11.12 0.95
C VAL A 166 2.72 -11.00 1.34
N LEU A 167 2.34 -11.59 2.47
CA LEU A 167 0.97 -11.56 2.99
C LEU A 167 0.71 -10.35 3.90
N GLY A 168 1.66 -9.41 3.97
CA GLY A 168 1.49 -8.12 4.62
C GLY A 168 1.49 -8.17 6.14
N VAL A 169 2.43 -8.93 6.72
CA VAL A 169 2.69 -8.90 8.18
C VAL A 169 3.34 -7.59 8.65
N ALA A 170 3.82 -6.77 7.71
CA ALA A 170 4.28 -5.41 8.00
C ALA A 170 3.11 -4.50 8.39
N SER A 171 3.38 -3.53 9.24
CA SER A 171 2.37 -2.60 9.79
C SER A 171 2.69 -1.14 9.44
N PRO A 172 2.56 -0.73 8.18
CA PRO A 172 2.71 0.66 7.76
C PRO A 172 1.53 1.52 8.22
N HIS A 173 1.68 2.85 8.13
CA HIS A 173 0.56 3.77 8.22
C HIS A 173 -0.26 3.76 6.92
N VAL A 174 -1.52 4.19 6.99
CA VAL A 174 -2.40 4.29 5.82
C VAL A 174 -1.79 5.21 4.75
N ILE A 175 -1.17 6.31 5.15
CA ILE A 175 -0.50 7.24 4.22
C ILE A 175 0.68 6.59 3.48
N ASP A 176 1.41 5.69 4.13
CA ASP A 176 2.56 5.00 3.51
C ASP A 176 2.09 4.07 2.38
N VAL A 177 1.02 3.30 2.65
CA VAL A 177 0.40 2.42 1.64
C VAL A 177 -0.21 3.26 0.50
N ALA A 178 -0.95 4.33 0.82
CA ALA A 178 -1.52 5.22 -0.18
C ALA A 178 -0.44 5.83 -1.09
N ASN A 179 0.71 6.23 -0.51
CA ASN A 179 1.81 6.79 -1.27
C ASN A 179 2.51 5.76 -2.17
N SER A 180 2.68 4.53 -1.69
CA SER A 180 3.28 3.46 -2.52
C SER A 180 2.38 3.11 -3.72
N TYR A 181 1.07 3.09 -3.54
CA TYR A 181 0.12 2.93 -4.65
C TYR A 181 0.10 4.15 -5.60
N ALA A 182 0.27 5.37 -5.07
CA ALA A 182 0.41 6.56 -5.91
C ALA A 182 1.69 6.51 -6.75
N THR A 183 2.76 5.90 -6.27
CA THR A 183 4.00 5.63 -7.02
C THR A 183 3.74 4.69 -8.21
N PHE A 184 3.00 3.61 -8.00
CA PHE A 184 2.60 2.69 -9.07
C PHE A 184 1.70 3.40 -10.10
N ALA A 185 0.67 4.11 -9.65
CA ALA A 185 -0.25 4.87 -10.51
C ALA A 185 0.43 6.02 -11.27
N ALA A 186 1.62 6.46 -10.82
CA ALA A 186 2.46 7.44 -11.50
C ALA A 186 3.49 6.81 -12.45
N ASN A 187 3.24 5.58 -12.93
CA ASN A 187 4.17 4.85 -13.79
C ASN A 187 5.58 4.69 -13.18
N GLY A 188 5.65 4.46 -11.87
CA GLY A 188 6.89 4.24 -11.15
C GLY A 188 7.62 5.49 -10.68
N ILE A 189 6.96 6.64 -10.71
CA ILE A 189 7.49 7.88 -10.16
C ILE A 189 7.06 8.03 -8.70
N TYR A 190 7.98 7.79 -7.78
CA TYR A 190 7.80 8.12 -6.37
C TYR A 190 7.74 9.64 -6.17
N SER A 191 6.83 10.11 -5.34
CA SER A 191 6.75 11.49 -4.90
C SER A 191 6.56 11.55 -3.40
N LYS A 192 7.39 12.36 -2.71
CA LYS A 192 7.27 12.52 -1.25
C LYS A 192 5.93 13.18 -0.91
N PRO A 193 5.10 12.60 -0.02
CA PRO A 193 3.81 13.20 0.35
C PRO A 193 3.97 14.55 1.05
N TYR A 194 3.12 15.52 0.70
CA TYR A 194 3.06 16.81 1.40
C TYR A 194 1.64 17.39 1.40
N MET A 195 1.36 18.23 2.41
CA MET A 195 0.04 18.86 2.60
C MET A 195 0.09 20.39 2.56
N ILE A 196 1.26 21.00 2.75
CA ILE A 196 1.43 22.45 2.76
C ILE A 196 1.85 22.90 1.36
N ALA A 197 0.95 23.57 0.63
CA ALA A 197 1.25 24.13 -0.69
C ALA A 197 2.00 25.47 -0.57
N GLN A 198 1.60 26.34 0.40
CA GLN A 198 2.23 27.64 0.55
C GLN A 198 2.01 28.19 1.96
N VAL A 199 3.01 28.89 2.49
CA VAL A 199 2.90 29.72 3.69
C VAL A 199 3.27 31.16 3.33
N ILE A 200 2.35 32.07 3.60
CA ILE A 200 2.54 33.52 3.39
C ILE A 200 2.69 34.19 4.76
N GLY A 201 3.71 35.01 4.89
CA GLY A 201 3.98 35.77 6.10
C GLY A 201 3.11 37.02 6.25
N PRO A 202 3.19 37.73 7.41
CA PRO A 202 2.40 38.93 7.68
C PRO A 202 2.58 40.02 6.62
N ASN A 203 3.76 40.15 6.04
CA ASN A 203 4.11 41.14 5.03
C ASN A 203 3.82 40.65 3.60
N LYS A 204 2.95 39.65 3.45
CA LYS A 204 2.59 39.00 2.16
C LYS A 204 3.77 38.36 1.41
N GLY A 205 4.95 38.25 2.03
CA GLY A 205 6.08 37.49 1.50
C GLY A 205 5.84 35.99 1.61
N VAL A 206 6.24 35.24 0.58
CA VAL A 206 6.20 33.76 0.62
C VAL A 206 7.30 33.26 1.54
N LEU A 207 6.93 32.57 2.64
CA LEU A 207 7.84 31.96 3.60
C LEU A 207 8.17 30.51 3.25
N TYR A 208 7.24 29.81 2.60
CA TYR A 208 7.40 28.42 2.18
C TYR A 208 6.54 28.17 0.93
N GLU A 209 7.08 27.40 0.01
CA GLU A 209 6.37 26.88 -1.17
C GLU A 209 6.64 25.37 -1.29
N GLY A 210 5.58 24.57 -1.15
CA GLY A 210 5.63 23.14 -1.37
C GLY A 210 5.77 22.84 -2.85
N LYS A 211 6.71 21.93 -3.17
CA LYS A 211 6.95 21.48 -4.56
C LYS A 211 7.06 19.96 -4.58
N PRO A 212 6.58 19.30 -5.62
CA PRO A 212 6.80 17.87 -5.81
C PRO A 212 8.28 17.51 -5.71
N GLN A 213 8.59 16.52 -4.89
CA GLN A 213 9.92 15.90 -4.78
C GLN A 213 9.79 14.51 -5.36
N THR A 214 10.20 14.37 -6.63
CA THR A 214 9.95 13.17 -7.42
C THR A 214 11.23 12.41 -7.74
N GLN A 215 11.12 11.08 -7.84
CA GLN A 215 12.18 10.19 -8.27
C GLN A 215 11.58 9.05 -9.08
N GLU A 216 12.14 8.72 -10.24
CA GLU A 216 11.80 7.49 -10.94
C GLU A 216 12.42 6.31 -10.19
N VAL A 217 11.58 5.37 -9.75
CA VAL A 217 11.98 4.22 -8.91
C VAL A 217 11.63 2.88 -9.54
N PHE A 218 10.74 2.86 -10.53
CA PHE A 218 10.37 1.67 -11.31
C PHE A 218 10.34 1.96 -12.80
N ASN A 219 10.64 0.94 -13.60
CA ASN A 219 10.48 1.02 -15.04
C ASN A 219 8.99 1.10 -15.40
N LYS A 220 8.63 2.03 -16.30
CA LYS A 220 7.26 2.23 -16.76
C LYS A 220 6.64 0.99 -17.42
N ASP A 221 7.45 0.15 -18.08
CA ASP A 221 6.96 -1.05 -18.74
C ASP A 221 6.54 -2.11 -17.70
N VAL A 222 7.27 -2.22 -16.57
CA VAL A 222 6.86 -3.04 -15.41
C VAL A 222 5.57 -2.52 -14.79
N MET A 223 5.42 -1.20 -14.71
CA MET A 223 4.20 -0.57 -14.17
C MET A 223 2.98 -0.73 -15.09
N ALA A 224 3.19 -0.86 -16.40
CA ALA A 224 2.12 -1.11 -17.35
C ALA A 224 1.52 -2.54 -17.23
N ASP A 225 2.32 -3.49 -16.74
CA ASP A 225 1.88 -4.86 -16.47
C ASP A 225 1.27 -5.02 -15.06
N LEU A 226 1.50 -4.07 -14.15
CA LEU A 226 0.97 -4.04 -12.79
C LEU A 226 -0.47 -3.51 -12.76
#